data_03cc28cac92462ceee3e1b73605a6069
#
_entry.id   03cc28cac92462ceee3e1b73605a6069
#
_cell.length_a   1.000
_cell.length_b   1.000
_cell.length_c   1.000
_cell.angle_alpha   90.00
_cell.angle_beta   90.00
_cell.angle_gamma   90.00
#
_symmetry.space_group_name_H-M   'P 1'
#
loop_
_entity.id
_entity.type
_entity.pdbx_description
1 polymer ?
#
loop_
_entity_poly.entity_id
_entity_poly.type
_entity_poly.pdbx_seq_one_letter_code
_entity_poly.pdbx_strand_id
1 'polypeptide(L)'
;MSNLIASLKSGNWRSLLACFLYFDTGFTVWVLYGPLAPFIGRDVTMSAAQQGFLVAVPVLAAAILRVTLGNLYQSTDGRRVALMGVVLSSIPSIVLPLLPDVPSYALLLVLGVFLGMGGASFAVALPMAGSNYPPKVQGLVLGLAAAGNIGAVLDGFLFPHLADAFGWQMSTAAALPLLAITAVALYAWASDAGEKTGSTLRALSSFAVTLVSLLVLVLAVHGGVFGGGKAGVLLLPVIGALIAIAVLPRHYRSVLRERDTWVIMLIYSITFGGFVGMSSYVTLLLTSLYQMPKLEAGLFMSLLAFLGAIVRPFGGYVADRVTGVRALLVLLAAIAIGDFAFAIWMPPVAGGLAILIGLYIAFGLGNGSTFQLVPHRWKGKTGLLSGIVGAAGGIGGFYLPVIMGIAKESTGSYQMGFATFGVLATCAFGALFMLRGQWLRWSSTAAQSRDAVAIGGAHAME
;
A
#
# COMPACT_ATOMS: atom_id res chain seq x y z
N MET A 1 -27.62 -1.73 -17.41
CA MET A 1 -26.92 -0.42 -17.27
C MET A 1 -27.75 0.61 -16.53
N SER A 2 -29.04 0.81 -16.82
CA SER A 2 -29.93 1.77 -16.12
C SER A 2 -29.97 1.58 -14.59
N ASN A 3 -30.15 0.36 -14.11
CA ASN A 3 -30.18 0.03 -12.68
C ASN A 3 -28.83 0.25 -11.95
N LEU A 4 -27.70 0.12 -12.64
CA LEU A 4 -26.37 0.39 -12.06
C LEU A 4 -26.16 1.90 -11.87
N ILE A 5 -26.53 2.69 -12.89
CA ILE A 5 -26.46 4.16 -12.84
C ILE A 5 -27.40 4.70 -11.76
N ALA A 6 -28.62 4.16 -11.63
CA ALA A 6 -29.56 4.53 -10.58
C ALA A 6 -28.99 4.23 -9.18
N SER A 7 -28.38 3.07 -8.99
CA SER A 7 -27.75 2.70 -7.70
C SER A 7 -26.52 3.56 -7.36
N LEU A 8 -25.75 4.02 -8.35
CA LEU A 8 -24.66 4.97 -8.13
C LEU A 8 -25.19 6.38 -7.77
N LYS A 9 -26.30 6.80 -8.40
CA LYS A 9 -26.95 8.09 -8.10
C LYS A 9 -27.63 8.10 -6.71
N SER A 10 -28.03 6.94 -6.16
CA SER A 10 -28.64 6.85 -4.83
C SER A 10 -27.64 7.01 -3.68
N GLY A 11 -26.33 6.89 -3.94
CA GLY A 11 -25.28 7.07 -2.96
C GLY A 11 -24.78 8.49 -2.82
N ASN A 12 -23.89 8.72 -1.85
CA ASN A 12 -23.29 10.02 -1.58
C ASN A 12 -21.97 10.20 -2.32
N TRP A 13 -22.03 10.79 -3.55
CA TRP A 13 -20.84 11.02 -4.38
C TRP A 13 -19.85 12.00 -3.75
N ARG A 14 -20.32 12.97 -2.93
CA ARG A 14 -19.45 13.93 -2.23
C ARG A 14 -18.61 13.22 -1.17
N SER A 15 -19.21 12.30 -0.44
CA SER A 15 -18.48 11.46 0.50
C SER A 15 -17.48 10.53 -0.20
N LEU A 16 -17.86 9.96 -1.35
CA LEU A 16 -16.92 9.17 -2.17
C LEU A 16 -15.73 9.99 -2.64
N LEU A 17 -15.96 11.22 -3.10
CA LEU A 17 -14.88 12.13 -3.51
C LEU A 17 -13.98 12.51 -2.34
N ALA A 18 -14.54 12.81 -1.16
CA ALA A 18 -13.76 13.08 0.04
C ALA A 18 -12.90 11.88 0.46
N CYS A 19 -13.44 10.66 0.38
CA CYS A 19 -12.70 9.42 0.65
C CYS A 19 -11.59 9.17 -0.39
N PHE A 20 -11.86 9.42 -1.66
CA PHE A 20 -10.86 9.34 -2.73
C PHE A 20 -9.71 10.33 -2.47
N LEU A 21 -10.02 11.61 -2.22
CA LEU A 21 -9.02 12.64 -1.91
C LEU A 21 -8.21 12.27 -0.66
N TYR A 22 -8.85 11.72 0.36
CA TYR A 22 -8.15 11.30 1.58
C TYR A 22 -7.15 10.17 1.30
N PHE A 23 -7.52 9.20 0.48
CA PHE A 23 -6.59 8.12 0.12
C PHE A 23 -5.52 8.59 -0.86
N ASP A 24 -5.87 9.43 -1.84
CA ASP A 24 -4.95 9.97 -2.84
C ASP A 24 -3.87 10.86 -2.20
N THR A 25 -4.27 11.87 -1.43
CA THR A 25 -3.34 12.72 -0.67
C THR A 25 -2.56 11.91 0.37
N GLY A 26 -3.24 10.95 1.02
CA GLY A 26 -2.59 10.02 1.94
C GLY A 26 -1.49 9.22 1.24
N PHE A 27 -1.73 8.75 0.02
CA PHE A 27 -0.75 7.99 -0.76
C PHE A 27 0.45 8.86 -1.16
N THR A 28 0.20 10.11 -1.60
CA THR A 28 1.24 11.12 -1.88
C THR A 28 2.15 11.29 -0.65
N VAL A 29 1.59 11.59 0.51
CA VAL A 29 2.40 11.77 1.73
C VAL A 29 3.14 10.48 2.12
N TRP A 30 2.52 9.32 1.92
CA TRP A 30 3.07 8.04 2.32
C TRP A 30 4.38 7.68 1.64
N VAL A 31 4.50 7.89 0.33
CA VAL A 31 5.68 7.51 -0.44
C VAL A 31 6.66 8.67 -0.68
N LEU A 32 6.43 9.81 -0.05
CA LEU A 32 7.17 11.07 -0.22
C LEU A 32 8.69 10.93 -0.09
N TYR A 33 9.18 10.07 0.81
CA TYR A 33 10.62 9.83 0.93
C TYR A 33 11.24 9.16 -0.30
N GLY A 34 10.47 8.42 -1.11
CA GLY A 34 10.96 7.74 -2.30
C GLY A 34 11.64 8.69 -3.30
N PRO A 35 10.90 9.63 -3.91
CA PRO A 35 11.46 10.59 -4.87
C PRO A 35 12.45 11.57 -4.23
N LEU A 36 12.35 11.84 -2.93
CA LEU A 36 13.25 12.72 -2.21
C LEU A 36 14.53 12.03 -1.72
N ALA A 37 14.59 10.70 -1.68
CA ALA A 37 15.71 9.97 -1.11
C ALA A 37 17.07 10.31 -1.74
N PRO A 38 17.22 10.53 -3.08
CA PRO A 38 18.49 10.97 -3.65
C PRO A 38 18.91 12.38 -3.25
N PHE A 39 17.96 13.23 -2.84
CA PHE A 39 18.24 14.58 -2.33
C PHE A 39 18.63 14.52 -0.85
N ILE A 40 17.89 13.74 -0.06
CA ILE A 40 18.18 13.50 1.36
C ILE A 40 19.57 12.87 1.51
N GLY A 41 19.91 11.87 0.69
CA GLY A 41 21.20 11.18 0.74
C GLY A 41 22.41 12.03 0.37
N ARG A 42 22.21 13.20 -0.25
CA ARG A 42 23.27 14.18 -0.48
C ARG A 42 23.65 14.91 0.82
N ASP A 43 22.66 15.25 1.64
CA ASP A 43 22.83 16.11 2.81
C ASP A 43 22.97 15.28 4.10
N VAL A 44 22.33 14.11 4.18
CA VAL A 44 22.42 13.17 5.30
C VAL A 44 23.28 11.97 4.89
N THR A 45 24.40 11.78 5.56
CA THR A 45 25.28 10.62 5.29
C THR A 45 24.58 9.33 5.73
N MET A 46 24.33 8.44 4.77
CA MET A 46 23.63 7.16 4.98
C MET A 46 24.27 6.06 4.12
N SER A 47 24.37 4.86 4.68
CA SER A 47 24.67 3.66 3.90
C SER A 47 23.52 3.30 2.96
N ALA A 48 23.75 2.43 1.97
CA ALA A 48 22.70 1.97 1.07
C ALA A 48 21.58 1.21 1.82
N ALA A 49 21.92 0.45 2.86
CA ALA A 49 20.93 -0.20 3.72
C ALA A 49 20.11 0.82 4.52
N GLN A 50 20.73 1.89 5.02
CA GLN A 50 20.04 2.97 5.72
C GLN A 50 19.11 3.75 4.77
N GLN A 51 19.49 4.00 3.54
CA GLN A 51 18.62 4.62 2.53
C GLN A 51 17.40 3.74 2.23
N GLY A 52 17.61 2.43 2.03
CA GLY A 52 16.52 1.47 1.86
C GLY A 52 15.58 1.41 3.07
N PHE A 53 16.13 1.44 4.28
CA PHE A 53 15.34 1.46 5.51
C PHE A 53 14.56 2.77 5.67
N LEU A 54 15.15 3.91 5.37
CA LEU A 54 14.49 5.23 5.44
C LEU A 54 13.19 5.25 4.63
N VAL A 55 13.24 4.84 3.36
CA VAL A 55 12.05 4.85 2.49
C VAL A 55 11.08 3.70 2.80
N ALA A 56 11.53 2.66 3.49
CA ALA A 56 10.70 1.54 3.91
C ALA A 56 9.90 1.83 5.20
N VAL A 57 10.40 2.67 6.12
CA VAL A 57 9.75 2.95 7.41
C VAL A 57 8.31 3.46 7.24
N PRO A 58 8.00 4.43 6.36
CA PRO A 58 6.62 4.84 6.12
C PRO A 58 5.73 3.68 5.67
N VAL A 59 6.28 2.77 4.84
CA VAL A 59 5.54 1.63 4.29
C VAL A 59 5.19 0.63 5.40
N LEU A 60 6.14 0.34 6.30
CA LEU A 60 5.89 -0.49 7.47
C LEU A 60 4.88 0.15 8.43
N ALA A 61 5.07 1.42 8.74
CA ALA A 61 4.16 2.13 9.65
C ALA A 61 2.73 2.10 9.13
N ALA A 62 2.52 2.35 7.83
CA ALA A 62 1.22 2.21 7.20
C ALA A 62 0.65 0.80 7.35
N ALA A 63 1.45 -0.22 7.09
CA ALA A 63 1.02 -1.62 7.18
C ALA A 63 0.47 -1.97 8.57
N ILE A 64 1.19 -1.60 9.60
CA ILE A 64 0.87 -1.95 10.98
C ILE A 64 -0.26 -1.06 11.53
N LEU A 65 -0.18 0.25 11.32
CA LEU A 65 -1.18 1.21 11.77
C LEU A 65 -2.52 1.03 11.07
N ARG A 66 -2.54 0.56 9.82
CA ARG A 66 -3.77 0.26 9.06
C ARG A 66 -4.69 -0.68 9.81
N VAL A 67 -4.15 -1.67 10.52
CA VAL A 67 -4.94 -2.66 11.24
C VAL A 67 -5.63 -2.03 12.46
N THR A 68 -4.89 -1.28 13.28
CA THR A 68 -5.45 -0.64 14.48
C THR A 68 -6.29 0.60 14.16
N LEU A 69 -5.97 1.32 13.08
CA LEU A 69 -6.78 2.42 12.58
C LEU A 69 -8.13 1.92 12.02
N GLY A 70 -8.14 0.77 11.33
CA GLY A 70 -9.36 0.10 10.90
C GLY A 70 -10.24 -0.33 12.05
N ASN A 71 -9.66 -0.82 13.15
CA ASN A 71 -10.39 -1.11 14.39
C ASN A 71 -10.96 0.17 15.03
N LEU A 72 -10.23 1.26 15.01
CA LEU A 72 -10.71 2.56 15.49
C LEU A 72 -11.88 3.08 14.63
N TYR A 73 -11.79 2.95 13.31
CA TYR A 73 -12.89 3.27 12.39
C TYR A 73 -14.18 2.48 12.69
N GLN A 74 -14.06 1.21 13.04
CA GLN A 74 -15.21 0.38 13.38
C GLN A 74 -15.89 0.83 14.69
N SER A 75 -15.18 1.51 15.57
CA SER A 75 -15.68 1.88 16.92
C SER A 75 -16.06 3.35 17.07
N THR A 76 -15.78 4.21 16.08
CA THR A 76 -16.14 5.63 16.11
C THR A 76 -16.40 6.20 14.72
N ASP A 77 -16.84 7.45 14.65
CA ASP A 77 -17.15 8.16 13.39
C ASP A 77 -15.90 8.21 12.47
N GLY A 78 -16.03 7.67 11.26
CA GLY A 78 -14.98 7.58 10.26
C GLY A 78 -14.41 8.94 9.85
N ARG A 79 -15.24 10.00 9.81
CA ARG A 79 -14.79 11.37 9.52
C ARG A 79 -13.78 11.85 10.55
N ARG A 80 -14.04 11.61 11.85
CA ARG A 80 -13.11 12.00 12.93
C ARG A 80 -11.79 11.23 12.83
N VAL A 81 -11.86 9.94 12.53
CA VAL A 81 -10.65 9.12 12.35
C VAL A 81 -9.86 9.56 11.12
N ALA A 82 -10.54 9.89 10.02
CA ALA A 82 -9.89 10.42 8.81
C ALA A 82 -9.19 11.76 9.07
N LEU A 83 -9.84 12.71 9.74
CA LEU A 83 -9.24 14.00 10.10
C LEU A 83 -8.04 13.83 11.04
N MET A 84 -8.11 12.94 12.03
CA MET A 84 -6.95 12.57 12.86
C MET A 84 -5.81 12.03 11.99
N GLY A 85 -6.11 11.17 11.02
CA GLY A 85 -5.13 10.65 10.07
C GLY A 85 -4.44 11.75 9.27
N VAL A 86 -5.20 12.73 8.76
CA VAL A 86 -4.66 13.90 8.04
C VAL A 86 -3.74 14.72 8.95
N VAL A 87 -4.15 15.01 10.18
CA VAL A 87 -3.33 15.77 11.13
C VAL A 87 -2.01 15.06 11.44
N LEU A 88 -2.05 13.76 11.73
CA LEU A 88 -0.83 13.01 12.02
C LEU A 88 0.09 12.89 10.80
N SER A 89 -0.46 12.70 9.60
CA SER A 89 0.34 12.61 8.37
C SER A 89 0.91 13.97 7.92
N SER A 90 0.37 15.10 8.39
CA SER A 90 0.89 16.44 8.09
C SER A 90 2.15 16.81 8.90
N ILE A 91 2.42 16.11 10.02
CA ILE A 91 3.53 16.44 10.93
C ILE A 91 4.89 16.52 10.18
N PRO A 92 5.30 15.58 9.33
CA PRO A 92 6.57 15.69 8.61
C PRO A 92 6.64 16.90 7.69
N SER A 93 5.55 17.21 6.99
CA SER A 93 5.46 18.35 6.07
C SER A 93 5.42 19.70 6.78
N ILE A 94 5.11 19.72 8.06
CA ILE A 94 5.21 20.92 8.91
C ILE A 94 6.60 21.01 9.53
N VAL A 95 7.12 19.92 10.08
CA VAL A 95 8.36 19.92 10.86
C VAL A 95 9.57 20.13 9.97
N LEU A 96 9.71 19.40 8.87
CA LEU A 96 10.91 19.45 8.00
C LEU A 96 11.22 20.85 7.46
N PRO A 97 10.25 21.62 6.94
CA PRO A 97 10.51 22.98 6.45
C PRO A 97 10.89 23.99 7.54
N LEU A 98 10.52 23.72 8.80
CA LEU A 98 10.77 24.61 9.92
C LEU A 98 12.14 24.36 10.59
N LEU A 99 12.81 23.27 10.25
CA LEU A 99 14.13 22.97 10.81
C LEU A 99 15.18 23.90 10.21
N PRO A 100 16.02 24.57 11.04
CA PRO A 100 17.08 25.42 10.55
C PRO A 100 18.25 24.61 9.93
N ASP A 101 18.45 23.40 10.45
CA ASP A 101 19.54 22.51 10.04
C ASP A 101 19.04 21.24 9.40
N VAL A 102 19.97 20.51 8.78
CA VAL A 102 19.70 19.18 8.21
C VAL A 102 19.30 18.22 9.35
N PRO A 103 18.13 17.56 9.27
CA PRO A 103 17.68 16.68 10.33
C PRO A 103 18.56 15.43 10.48
N SER A 104 18.66 14.94 11.73
CA SER A 104 19.32 13.67 11.97
C SER A 104 18.57 12.49 11.32
N TYR A 105 19.30 11.43 11.00
CA TYR A 105 18.69 10.21 10.48
C TYR A 105 17.60 9.63 11.41
N ALA A 106 17.81 9.69 12.75
CA ALA A 106 16.82 9.27 13.73
C ALA A 106 15.51 10.06 13.63
N LEU A 107 15.60 11.39 13.46
CA LEU A 107 14.42 12.24 13.30
C LEU A 107 13.68 11.91 12.01
N LEU A 108 14.40 11.65 10.91
CA LEU A 108 13.79 11.24 9.64
C LEU A 108 13.03 9.90 9.78
N LEU A 109 13.56 8.94 10.54
CA LEU A 109 12.88 7.69 10.83
C LEU A 109 11.59 7.90 11.63
N VAL A 110 11.62 8.75 12.65
CA VAL A 110 10.43 9.14 13.44
C VAL A 110 9.37 9.79 12.55
N LEU A 111 9.77 10.77 11.73
CA LEU A 111 8.87 11.45 10.80
C LEU A 111 8.33 10.46 9.74
N GLY A 112 9.14 9.48 9.33
CA GLY A 112 8.72 8.39 8.45
C GLY A 112 7.54 7.56 9.01
N VAL A 113 7.50 7.34 10.33
CA VAL A 113 6.34 6.68 10.97
C VAL A 113 5.07 7.50 10.81
N PHE A 114 5.15 8.83 10.93
CA PHE A 114 4.01 9.72 10.70
C PHE A 114 3.60 9.80 9.24
N LEU A 115 4.54 9.77 8.27
CA LEU A 115 4.20 9.61 6.84
C LEU A 115 3.37 8.34 6.61
N GLY A 116 3.64 7.27 7.35
CA GLY A 116 2.89 6.02 7.27
C GLY A 116 1.40 6.16 7.60
N MET A 117 0.99 7.20 8.34
CA MET A 117 -0.43 7.50 8.55
C MET A 117 -1.16 7.79 7.25
N GLY A 118 -0.47 8.41 6.27
CA GLY A 118 -1.01 8.58 4.94
C GLY A 118 -1.41 7.26 4.28
N GLY A 119 -0.54 6.25 4.32
CA GLY A 119 -0.86 4.92 3.79
C GLY A 119 -1.89 4.14 4.61
N ALA A 120 -2.02 4.41 5.91
CA ALA A 120 -3.05 3.82 6.75
C ALA A 120 -4.47 4.35 6.42
N SER A 121 -4.60 5.47 5.71
CA SER A 121 -5.86 6.06 5.24
C SER A 121 -6.77 5.07 4.50
N PHE A 122 -6.18 4.10 3.80
CA PHE A 122 -6.89 3.01 3.13
C PHE A 122 -7.91 2.30 4.03
N ALA A 123 -7.57 2.08 5.31
CA ALA A 123 -8.41 1.36 6.26
C ALA A 123 -9.66 2.14 6.71
N VAL A 124 -9.70 3.42 6.42
CA VAL A 124 -10.82 4.32 6.74
C VAL A 124 -11.54 4.77 5.47
N ALA A 125 -10.80 5.21 4.47
CA ALA A 125 -11.36 5.77 3.24
C ALA A 125 -12.26 4.79 2.50
N LEU A 126 -11.82 3.54 2.30
CA LEU A 126 -12.57 2.57 1.52
C LEU A 126 -13.86 2.13 2.21
N PRO A 127 -13.86 1.67 3.47
CA PRO A 127 -15.10 1.27 4.12
C PRO A 127 -16.05 2.45 4.32
N MET A 128 -15.56 3.68 4.58
CA MET A 128 -16.39 4.87 4.68
C MET A 128 -17.04 5.23 3.34
N ALA A 129 -16.31 5.12 2.21
CA ALA A 129 -16.90 5.28 0.89
C ALA A 129 -17.98 4.22 0.63
N GLY A 130 -17.67 2.95 0.92
CA GLY A 130 -18.60 1.82 0.70
C GLY A 130 -19.86 1.88 1.54
N SER A 131 -19.81 2.42 2.77
CA SER A 131 -20.96 2.50 3.67
C SER A 131 -22.09 3.41 3.15
N ASN A 132 -21.77 4.31 2.23
CA ASN A 132 -22.71 5.26 1.63
C ASN A 132 -23.43 4.71 0.37
N TYR A 133 -23.20 3.44 0.02
CA TYR A 133 -23.72 2.88 -1.23
C TYR A 133 -24.32 1.50 -1.03
N PRO A 134 -25.37 1.14 -1.81
CA PRO A 134 -25.97 -0.17 -1.72
C PRO A 134 -25.00 -1.30 -2.13
N PRO A 135 -25.16 -2.52 -1.58
CA PRO A 135 -24.24 -3.65 -1.81
C PRO A 135 -23.96 -3.98 -3.29
N LYS A 136 -24.95 -3.73 -4.17
CA LYS A 136 -24.84 -4.01 -5.61
C LYS A 136 -23.74 -3.20 -6.32
N VAL A 137 -23.37 -2.04 -5.81
CA VAL A 137 -22.36 -1.13 -6.41
C VAL A 137 -21.12 -0.94 -5.54
N GLN A 138 -21.09 -1.53 -4.35
CA GLN A 138 -19.95 -1.37 -3.42
C GLN A 138 -18.60 -1.74 -4.05
N GLY A 139 -18.54 -2.80 -4.85
CA GLY A 139 -17.28 -3.17 -5.53
C GLY A 139 -16.73 -2.08 -6.44
N LEU A 140 -17.61 -1.43 -7.21
CA LEU A 140 -17.22 -0.29 -8.05
C LEU A 140 -16.81 0.92 -7.22
N VAL A 141 -17.55 1.23 -6.16
CA VAL A 141 -17.27 2.35 -5.24
C VAL A 141 -15.93 2.16 -4.53
N LEU A 142 -15.66 0.95 -4.01
CA LEU A 142 -14.38 0.62 -3.41
C LEU A 142 -13.23 0.70 -4.42
N GLY A 143 -13.47 0.29 -5.67
CA GLY A 143 -12.51 0.42 -6.77
C GLY A 143 -12.19 1.89 -7.08
N LEU A 144 -13.22 2.74 -7.14
CA LEU A 144 -13.06 4.19 -7.36
C LEU A 144 -12.30 4.85 -6.20
N ALA A 145 -12.65 4.53 -4.95
CA ALA A 145 -11.94 5.05 -3.79
C ALA A 145 -10.48 4.57 -3.76
N ALA A 146 -10.23 3.30 -4.15
CA ALA A 146 -8.89 2.72 -4.21
C ALA A 146 -8.03 3.24 -5.37
N ALA A 147 -8.62 3.93 -6.36
CA ALA A 147 -7.87 4.60 -7.43
C ALA A 147 -7.01 5.77 -6.93
N GLY A 148 -7.18 6.22 -5.67
CA GLY A 148 -6.30 7.16 -5.00
C GLY A 148 -4.83 6.74 -4.90
N ASN A 149 -4.45 5.53 -5.33
CA ASN A 149 -3.04 5.18 -5.54
C ASN A 149 -2.32 6.11 -6.54
N ILE A 150 -3.07 6.85 -7.35
CA ILE A 150 -2.53 7.78 -8.35
C ILE A 150 -1.77 8.93 -7.69
N GLY A 151 -1.96 9.18 -6.39
CA GLY A 151 -1.17 10.13 -5.62
C GLY A 151 0.34 9.96 -5.76
N ALA A 152 0.83 8.72 -5.91
CA ALA A 152 2.26 8.47 -6.17
C ALA A 152 2.78 9.10 -7.47
N VAL A 153 1.92 9.41 -8.42
CA VAL A 153 2.30 10.06 -9.69
C VAL A 153 2.75 11.50 -9.43
N LEU A 154 2.05 12.20 -8.52
CA LEU A 154 2.46 13.56 -8.11
C LEU A 154 3.82 13.56 -7.45
N ASP A 155 4.15 12.51 -6.71
CA ASP A 155 5.40 12.46 -5.96
C ASP A 155 6.63 12.51 -6.84
N GLY A 156 6.70 11.65 -7.84
CA GLY A 156 7.85 11.62 -8.74
C GLY A 156 7.92 12.82 -9.68
N PHE A 157 6.77 13.41 -10.04
CA PHE A 157 6.73 14.59 -10.90
C PHE A 157 7.02 15.89 -10.13
N LEU A 158 6.35 16.13 -9.02
CA LEU A 158 6.34 17.42 -8.34
C LEU A 158 7.53 17.58 -7.39
N PHE A 159 7.75 16.62 -6.49
CA PHE A 159 8.67 16.81 -5.37
C PHE A 159 10.14 16.90 -5.78
N PRO A 160 10.68 16.16 -6.78
CA PRO A 160 12.05 16.35 -7.24
C PRO A 160 12.31 17.75 -7.80
N HIS A 161 11.35 18.34 -8.55
CA HIS A 161 11.47 19.69 -9.08
C HIS A 161 11.48 20.75 -7.97
N LEU A 162 10.59 20.59 -6.98
CA LEU A 162 10.58 21.47 -5.82
C LEU A 162 11.82 21.31 -4.95
N ALA A 163 12.34 20.09 -4.82
CA ALA A 163 13.56 19.81 -4.06
C ALA A 163 14.80 20.39 -4.73
N ASP A 164 14.85 20.41 -6.06
CA ASP A 164 15.92 21.05 -6.82
C ASP A 164 15.89 22.57 -6.69
N ALA A 165 14.70 23.17 -6.71
CA ALA A 165 14.52 24.63 -6.67
C ALA A 165 14.63 25.22 -5.26
N PHE A 166 14.08 24.56 -4.24
CA PHE A 166 13.89 25.11 -2.89
C PHE A 166 14.57 24.29 -1.78
N GLY A 167 15.20 23.17 -2.13
CA GLY A 167 15.71 22.17 -1.19
C GLY A 167 14.62 21.16 -0.78
N TRP A 168 15.05 19.94 -0.46
CA TRP A 168 14.16 18.82 -0.19
C TRP A 168 13.32 18.99 1.08
N GLN A 169 13.86 19.66 2.12
CA GLN A 169 13.09 19.94 3.35
C GLN A 169 11.89 20.84 3.04
N MET A 170 12.14 21.97 2.35
CA MET A 170 11.08 22.91 1.97
C MET A 170 10.09 22.32 0.98
N SER A 171 10.54 21.43 0.08
CA SER A 171 9.65 20.77 -0.89
C SER A 171 8.52 19.97 -0.22
N THR A 172 8.77 19.41 0.98
CA THR A 172 7.74 18.66 1.72
C THR A 172 6.53 19.51 2.12
N ALA A 173 6.69 20.83 2.25
CA ALA A 173 5.59 21.76 2.55
C ALA A 173 4.53 21.76 1.44
N ALA A 174 4.88 21.40 0.21
CA ALA A 174 3.91 21.33 -0.90
C ALA A 174 2.80 20.29 -0.69
N ALA A 175 2.96 19.35 0.24
CA ALA A 175 1.90 18.43 0.63
C ALA A 175 0.82 19.12 1.52
N LEU A 176 1.14 20.23 2.22
CA LEU A 176 0.21 20.88 3.13
C LEU A 176 -1.05 21.43 2.46
N PRO A 177 -1.01 22.10 1.30
CA PRO A 177 -2.21 22.50 0.59
C PRO A 177 -3.12 21.34 0.22
N LEU A 178 -2.55 20.21 -0.23
CA LEU A 178 -3.29 18.99 -0.56
C LEU A 178 -3.98 18.40 0.68
N LEU A 179 -3.25 18.33 1.80
CA LEU A 179 -3.79 17.87 3.08
C LEU A 179 -4.88 18.82 3.61
N ALA A 180 -4.72 20.14 3.46
CA ALA A 180 -5.73 21.13 3.84
C ALA A 180 -7.01 21.00 3.02
N ILE A 181 -6.90 20.89 1.68
CA ILE A 181 -8.04 20.64 0.79
C ILE A 181 -8.75 19.34 1.18
N THR A 182 -7.99 18.28 1.44
CA THR A 182 -8.51 16.99 1.90
C THR A 182 -9.23 17.11 3.24
N ALA A 183 -8.66 17.83 4.21
CA ALA A 183 -9.30 18.06 5.50
C ALA A 183 -10.63 18.81 5.37
N VAL A 184 -10.68 19.85 4.53
CA VAL A 184 -11.90 20.60 4.22
C VAL A 184 -12.94 19.71 3.54
N ALA A 185 -12.52 18.91 2.56
CA ALA A 185 -13.42 17.97 1.87
C ALA A 185 -13.99 16.90 2.83
N LEU A 186 -13.15 16.35 3.71
CA LEU A 186 -13.61 15.41 4.75
C LEU A 186 -14.58 16.06 5.72
N TYR A 187 -14.26 17.27 6.19
CA TYR A 187 -15.13 17.99 7.14
C TYR A 187 -16.50 18.30 6.52
N ALA A 188 -16.51 18.79 5.28
CA ALA A 188 -17.73 19.25 4.62
C ALA A 188 -18.56 18.12 3.99
N TRP A 189 -17.91 17.07 3.46
CA TRP A 189 -18.58 16.10 2.58
C TRP A 189 -18.54 14.66 3.08
N ALA A 190 -17.60 14.30 3.97
CA ALA A 190 -17.53 12.92 4.43
C ALA A 190 -18.74 12.57 5.28
N SER A 191 -19.36 11.45 4.95
CA SER A 191 -20.47 10.83 5.66
C SER A 191 -20.10 9.37 5.94
N ASP A 192 -20.40 8.90 7.13
CA ASP A 192 -20.15 7.54 7.55
C ASP A 192 -21.47 6.90 7.99
N ALA A 193 -22.03 6.08 7.12
CA ALA A 193 -23.28 5.34 7.36
C ALA A 193 -23.04 3.94 7.94
N GLY A 194 -21.78 3.57 8.23
CA GLY A 194 -21.42 2.27 8.80
C GLY A 194 -21.82 2.12 10.25
N GLU A 195 -22.36 0.95 10.62
CA GLU A 195 -22.60 0.63 12.03
C GLU A 195 -21.30 0.60 12.83
N LYS A 196 -21.34 1.19 14.03
CA LYS A 196 -20.21 1.26 14.93
C LYS A 196 -20.32 0.20 16.02
N THR A 197 -19.24 -0.52 16.25
CA THR A 197 -19.17 -1.61 17.21
C THR A 197 -17.94 -1.49 18.10
N GLY A 198 -18.06 -1.88 19.35
CA GLY A 198 -16.93 -1.87 20.29
C GLY A 198 -16.77 -0.56 21.07
N SER A 199 -15.64 -0.42 21.75
CA SER A 199 -15.32 0.72 22.60
C SER A 199 -14.30 1.63 21.92
N THR A 200 -14.68 2.89 21.68
CA THR A 200 -13.81 3.91 21.11
C THR A 200 -12.53 4.10 21.94
N LEU A 201 -12.63 4.11 23.27
CA LEU A 201 -11.47 4.28 24.16
C LEU A 201 -10.47 3.12 24.02
N ARG A 202 -10.96 1.88 23.97
CA ARG A 202 -10.08 0.71 23.77
C ARG A 202 -9.46 0.70 22.38
N ALA A 203 -10.18 1.08 21.35
CA ALA A 203 -9.64 1.15 19.99
C ALA A 203 -8.61 2.28 19.86
N LEU A 204 -8.86 3.44 20.47
CA LEU A 204 -7.92 4.55 20.52
C LEU A 204 -6.64 4.17 21.30
N SER A 205 -6.78 3.51 22.46
CA SER A 205 -5.61 3.03 23.21
C SER A 205 -4.81 2.00 22.43
N SER A 206 -5.46 1.06 21.71
CA SER A 206 -4.79 0.10 20.84
C SER A 206 -4.02 0.78 19.71
N PHE A 207 -4.60 1.81 19.09
CA PHE A 207 -3.95 2.62 18.07
C PHE A 207 -2.74 3.37 18.65
N ALA A 208 -2.91 4.06 19.78
CA ALA A 208 -1.83 4.82 20.45
C ALA A 208 -0.66 3.90 20.87
N VAL A 209 -0.95 2.75 21.49
CA VAL A 209 0.07 1.75 21.85
C VAL A 209 0.83 1.28 20.61
N THR A 210 0.13 1.02 19.51
CA THR A 210 0.78 0.58 18.26
C THR A 210 1.68 1.67 17.68
N LEU A 211 1.21 2.92 17.64
CA LEU A 211 1.98 4.05 17.14
C LEU A 211 3.25 4.27 17.99
N VAL A 212 3.11 4.33 19.32
CA VAL A 212 4.26 4.50 20.24
C VAL A 212 5.23 3.32 20.13
N SER A 213 4.71 2.10 20.06
CA SER A 213 5.56 0.90 19.89
C SER A 213 6.36 0.95 18.60
N LEU A 214 5.76 1.41 17.48
CA LEU A 214 6.49 1.57 16.22
C LEU A 214 7.60 2.62 16.32
N LEU A 215 7.33 3.76 16.94
CA LEU A 215 8.34 4.80 17.18
C LEU A 215 9.50 4.25 18.00
N VAL A 216 9.20 3.56 19.10
CA VAL A 216 10.22 2.92 19.94
C VAL A 216 11.01 1.86 19.18
N LEU A 217 10.34 0.99 18.44
CA LEU A 217 10.99 -0.09 17.67
C LEU A 217 11.90 0.43 16.58
N VAL A 218 11.47 1.45 15.83
CA VAL A 218 12.28 2.06 14.76
C VAL A 218 13.54 2.71 15.35
N LEU A 219 13.41 3.42 16.47
CA LEU A 219 14.55 4.01 17.20
C LEU A 219 15.43 2.94 17.83
N ALA A 220 14.88 1.86 18.38
CA ALA A 220 15.64 0.75 18.95
C ALA A 220 16.48 0.03 17.87
N VAL A 221 15.93 -0.19 16.68
CA VAL A 221 16.68 -0.75 15.55
C VAL A 221 17.81 0.19 15.14
N HIS A 222 17.52 1.50 15.05
CA HIS A 222 18.55 2.51 14.77
C HIS A 222 19.66 2.52 15.83
N GLY A 223 19.29 2.46 17.11
CA GLY A 223 20.22 2.43 18.24
C GLY A 223 20.98 1.09 18.43
N GLY A 224 20.75 0.10 17.55
CA GLY A 224 21.48 -1.17 17.59
C GLY A 224 21.02 -2.17 18.64
N VAL A 225 19.85 -1.95 19.28
CA VAL A 225 19.33 -2.83 20.36
C VAL A 225 19.20 -4.29 19.93
N PHE A 226 18.92 -4.57 18.66
CA PHE A 226 18.83 -5.92 18.11
C PHE A 226 20.14 -6.40 17.45
N GLY A 227 21.28 -6.06 18.03
CA GLY A 227 22.59 -6.50 17.57
C GLY A 227 23.21 -5.61 16.49
N GLY A 228 22.75 -4.36 16.31
CA GLY A 228 23.40 -3.32 15.47
C GLY A 228 23.46 -3.65 13.98
N GLY A 229 22.61 -4.56 13.48
CA GLY A 229 22.78 -5.08 12.14
C GLY A 229 21.47 -5.22 11.33
N LYS A 230 21.65 -5.71 10.12
CA LYS A 230 20.61 -5.99 9.12
C LYS A 230 19.48 -6.88 9.66
N ALA A 231 19.77 -7.76 10.64
CA ALA A 231 18.80 -8.65 11.26
C ALA A 231 17.69 -7.91 12.02
N GLY A 232 18.02 -6.86 12.78
CA GLY A 232 17.03 -6.06 13.50
C GLY A 232 16.01 -5.40 12.56
N VAL A 233 16.51 -4.88 11.44
CA VAL A 233 15.63 -4.28 10.40
C VAL A 233 14.69 -5.32 9.81
N LEU A 234 15.17 -6.53 9.51
CA LEU A 234 14.36 -7.60 8.92
C LEU A 234 13.31 -8.17 9.89
N LEU A 235 13.57 -8.14 11.20
CA LEU A 235 12.63 -8.60 12.22
C LEU A 235 11.55 -7.57 12.58
N LEU A 236 11.78 -6.29 12.28
CA LEU A 236 10.90 -5.19 12.67
C LEU A 236 9.44 -5.38 12.22
N PRO A 237 9.12 -5.80 10.98
CA PRO A 237 7.73 -6.05 10.57
C PRO A 237 7.06 -7.16 11.35
N VAL A 238 7.81 -8.21 11.70
CA VAL A 238 7.27 -9.34 12.48
C VAL A 238 6.91 -8.88 13.89
N ILE A 239 7.81 -8.16 14.56
CA ILE A 239 7.57 -7.64 15.90
C ILE A 239 6.39 -6.65 15.88
N GLY A 240 6.37 -5.71 14.94
CA GLY A 240 5.28 -4.75 14.81
C GLY A 240 3.93 -5.40 14.52
N ALA A 241 3.88 -6.43 13.67
CA ALA A 241 2.67 -7.20 13.40
C ALA A 241 2.19 -7.97 14.64
N LEU A 242 3.10 -8.57 15.40
CA LEU A 242 2.76 -9.26 16.65
C LEU A 242 2.16 -8.30 17.69
N ILE A 243 2.72 -7.10 17.84
CA ILE A 243 2.17 -6.06 18.72
C ILE A 243 0.76 -5.66 18.26
N ALA A 244 0.57 -5.36 16.96
CA ALA A 244 -0.73 -5.01 16.44
C ALA A 244 -1.77 -6.10 16.68
N ILE A 245 -1.42 -7.38 16.42
CA ILE A 245 -2.30 -8.53 16.66
C ILE A 245 -2.61 -8.71 18.16
N ALA A 246 -1.64 -8.44 19.05
CA ALA A 246 -1.83 -8.59 20.49
C ALA A 246 -2.87 -7.61 21.04
N VAL A 247 -2.90 -6.37 20.53
CA VAL A 247 -3.84 -5.33 20.98
C VAL A 247 -5.21 -5.38 20.31
N LEU A 248 -5.37 -6.21 19.25
CA LEU A 248 -6.63 -6.34 18.51
C LEU A 248 -7.66 -7.24 19.19
N PRO A 249 -8.97 -7.00 18.94
CA PRO A 249 -10.04 -7.89 19.38
C PRO A 249 -9.85 -9.34 18.88
N ARG A 250 -10.32 -10.30 19.67
CA ARG A 250 -10.11 -11.75 19.40
C ARG A 250 -10.67 -12.22 18.05
N HIS A 251 -11.68 -11.57 17.50
CA HIS A 251 -12.29 -11.96 16.22
C HIS A 251 -11.32 -11.81 15.03
N TYR A 252 -10.30 -10.92 15.11
CA TYR A 252 -9.24 -10.82 14.10
C TYR A 252 -8.39 -12.10 14.04
N ARG A 253 -8.18 -12.77 15.18
CA ARG A 253 -7.37 -13.99 15.25
C ARG A 253 -8.03 -15.19 14.55
N SER A 254 -9.36 -15.19 14.40
CA SER A 254 -10.07 -16.30 13.75
C SER A 254 -9.71 -16.47 12.28
N VAL A 255 -9.52 -15.37 11.56
CA VAL A 255 -9.14 -15.38 10.13
C VAL A 255 -7.67 -15.73 9.92
N LEU A 256 -6.79 -15.38 10.87
CA LEU A 256 -5.37 -15.73 10.81
C LEU A 256 -5.09 -17.23 11.01
N ARG A 257 -6.08 -18.00 11.47
CA ARG A 257 -5.98 -19.47 11.57
C ARG A 257 -6.26 -20.18 10.23
N GLU A 258 -6.83 -19.49 9.26
CA GLU A 258 -7.15 -20.05 7.96
C GLU A 258 -5.91 -20.05 7.05
N ARG A 259 -5.57 -21.21 6.45
CA ARG A 259 -4.44 -21.35 5.51
C ARG A 259 -4.56 -20.41 4.31
N ASP A 260 -5.78 -20.28 3.76
CA ASP A 260 -6.05 -19.44 2.59
C ASP A 260 -5.72 -17.96 2.87
N THR A 261 -5.89 -17.49 4.13
CA THR A 261 -5.53 -16.14 4.54
C THR A 261 -4.03 -15.87 4.35
N TRP A 262 -3.17 -16.79 4.75
CA TRP A 262 -1.72 -16.63 4.60
C TRP A 262 -1.27 -16.61 3.14
N VAL A 263 -1.91 -17.46 2.31
CA VAL A 263 -1.58 -17.49 0.88
C VAL A 263 -2.01 -16.21 0.17
N ILE A 264 -3.20 -15.68 0.46
CA ILE A 264 -3.63 -14.41 -0.14
C ILE A 264 -2.82 -13.21 0.38
N MET A 265 -2.40 -13.26 1.65
CA MET A 265 -1.46 -12.29 2.23
C MET A 265 -0.12 -12.32 1.50
N LEU A 266 0.44 -13.50 1.25
CA LEU A 266 1.69 -13.66 0.50
C LEU A 266 1.55 -13.13 -0.94
N ILE A 267 0.48 -13.47 -1.64
CA ILE A 267 0.21 -12.97 -3.00
C ILE A 267 0.14 -11.44 -3.01
N TYR A 268 -0.57 -10.85 -2.04
CA TYR A 268 -0.71 -9.39 -1.98
C TYR A 268 0.58 -8.69 -1.51
N SER A 269 1.40 -9.37 -0.72
CA SER A 269 2.75 -8.90 -0.38
C SER A 269 3.66 -8.79 -1.62
N ILE A 270 3.47 -9.64 -2.63
CA ILE A 270 4.19 -9.55 -3.88
C ILE A 270 3.58 -8.50 -4.81
N THR A 271 2.27 -8.53 -5.03
CA THR A 271 1.62 -7.65 -6.02
C THR A 271 1.56 -6.20 -5.53
N PHE A 272 0.93 -5.94 -4.40
CA PHE A 272 0.82 -4.58 -3.84
C PHE A 272 2.11 -4.15 -3.15
N GLY A 273 2.77 -5.07 -2.43
CA GLY A 273 4.07 -4.82 -1.83
C GLY A 273 5.12 -4.48 -2.86
N GLY A 274 5.16 -5.20 -3.99
CA GLY A 274 6.03 -4.88 -5.12
C GLY A 274 5.76 -3.49 -5.69
N PHE A 275 4.48 -3.15 -5.91
CA PHE A 275 4.10 -1.82 -6.38
C PHE A 275 4.54 -0.71 -5.43
N VAL A 276 4.18 -0.78 -4.16
CA VAL A 276 4.48 0.28 -3.17
C VAL A 276 5.97 0.32 -2.83
N GLY A 277 6.58 -0.84 -2.60
CA GLY A 277 8.00 -0.91 -2.24
C GLY A 277 8.91 -0.43 -3.37
N MET A 278 8.59 -0.80 -4.62
CA MET A 278 9.33 -0.30 -5.77
C MET A 278 9.06 1.19 -5.99
N SER A 279 7.84 1.69 -5.84
CA SER A 279 7.54 3.14 -5.93
C SER A 279 8.31 3.94 -4.87
N SER A 280 8.56 3.39 -3.70
CA SER A 280 9.38 4.03 -2.67
C SER A 280 10.88 3.95 -2.95
N TYR A 281 11.34 3.04 -3.81
CA TYR A 281 12.78 2.78 -4.02
C TYR A 281 13.29 3.08 -5.44
N VAL A 282 12.42 3.10 -6.44
CA VAL A 282 12.83 3.15 -7.86
C VAL A 282 13.66 4.39 -8.21
N THR A 283 13.40 5.54 -7.58
CA THR A 283 14.20 6.74 -7.79
C THR A 283 15.65 6.55 -7.33
N LEU A 284 15.83 5.92 -6.15
CA LEU A 284 17.15 5.51 -5.66
C LEU A 284 17.81 4.50 -6.59
N LEU A 285 17.06 3.51 -7.06
CA LEU A 285 17.56 2.49 -7.99
C LEU A 285 18.07 3.14 -9.29
N LEU A 286 17.27 4.00 -9.93
CA LEU A 286 17.62 4.63 -11.19
C LEU A 286 18.81 5.59 -11.06
N THR A 287 18.85 6.38 -9.99
CA THR A 287 19.96 7.31 -9.75
C THR A 287 21.25 6.59 -9.39
N SER A 288 21.21 5.49 -8.62
CA SER A 288 22.43 4.81 -8.17
C SER A 288 22.91 3.73 -9.13
N LEU A 289 22.01 3.05 -9.87
CA LEU A 289 22.39 2.01 -10.83
C LEU A 289 22.78 2.60 -12.18
N TYR A 290 22.00 3.56 -12.68
CA TYR A 290 22.15 4.12 -14.03
C TYR A 290 22.73 5.52 -14.03
N GLN A 291 23.07 6.10 -12.86
CA GLN A 291 23.54 7.49 -12.73
C GLN A 291 22.56 8.49 -13.37
N MET A 292 21.25 8.12 -13.37
CA MET A 292 20.21 8.95 -13.97
C MET A 292 20.05 10.26 -13.18
N PRO A 293 19.86 11.41 -13.84
CA PRO A 293 19.55 12.67 -13.16
C PRO A 293 18.32 12.52 -12.27
N LYS A 294 18.33 13.15 -11.07
CA LYS A 294 17.28 12.99 -10.06
C LYS A 294 15.89 13.35 -10.57
N LEU A 295 15.80 14.42 -11.39
CA LEU A 295 14.54 14.85 -11.99
C LEU A 295 14.00 13.83 -12.98
N GLU A 296 14.87 13.27 -13.83
CA GLU A 296 14.50 12.25 -14.79
C GLU A 296 14.07 10.95 -14.09
N ALA A 297 14.80 10.53 -13.06
CA ALA A 297 14.43 9.38 -12.24
C ALA A 297 13.04 9.56 -11.56
N GLY A 298 12.74 10.78 -11.12
CA GLY A 298 11.41 11.14 -10.60
C GLY A 298 10.31 11.03 -11.65
N LEU A 299 10.54 11.51 -12.88
CA LEU A 299 9.59 11.38 -13.99
C LEU A 299 9.32 9.92 -14.33
N PHE A 300 10.36 9.06 -14.37
CA PHE A 300 10.17 7.63 -14.57
C PHE A 300 9.40 6.97 -13.41
N MET A 301 9.66 7.37 -12.16
CA MET A 301 8.84 6.93 -11.02
C MET A 301 7.38 7.26 -11.23
N SER A 302 7.06 8.49 -11.65
CA SER A 302 5.68 8.92 -11.95
C SER A 302 5.05 8.07 -13.05
N LEU A 303 5.76 7.84 -14.14
CA LEU A 303 5.29 7.01 -15.26
C LEU A 303 5.00 5.58 -14.81
N LEU A 304 5.91 4.97 -14.07
CA LEU A 304 5.79 3.61 -13.57
C LEU A 304 4.61 3.49 -12.59
N ALA A 305 4.50 4.43 -11.63
CA ALA A 305 3.40 4.48 -10.68
C ALA A 305 2.05 4.67 -11.40
N PHE A 306 1.98 5.54 -12.40
CA PHE A 306 0.78 5.74 -13.23
C PHE A 306 0.36 4.46 -13.93
N LEU A 307 1.29 3.78 -14.60
CA LEU A 307 1.00 2.51 -15.29
C LEU A 307 0.46 1.46 -14.33
N GLY A 308 1.11 1.27 -13.18
CA GLY A 308 0.66 0.31 -12.18
C GLY A 308 -0.70 0.66 -11.55
N ALA A 309 -1.00 1.95 -11.36
CA ALA A 309 -2.27 2.40 -10.82
C ALA A 309 -3.43 2.25 -11.83
N ILE A 310 -3.21 2.68 -13.09
CA ILE A 310 -4.28 2.71 -14.11
C ILE A 310 -4.69 1.30 -14.58
N VAL A 311 -3.77 0.34 -14.57
CA VAL A 311 -4.09 -1.03 -14.99
C VAL A 311 -4.80 -1.85 -13.89
N ARG A 312 -4.85 -1.38 -12.65
CA ARG A 312 -5.46 -2.10 -11.52
C ARG A 312 -6.94 -2.48 -11.73
N PRO A 313 -7.82 -1.59 -12.23
CA PRO A 313 -9.21 -1.96 -12.53
C PRO A 313 -9.31 -3.05 -13.62
N PHE A 314 -8.39 -3.03 -14.61
CA PHE A 314 -8.35 -4.06 -15.65
C PHE A 314 -7.95 -5.42 -15.08
N GLY A 315 -7.11 -5.48 -14.05
CA GLY A 315 -6.79 -6.72 -13.33
C GLY A 315 -8.03 -7.38 -12.73
N GLY A 316 -8.89 -6.60 -12.08
CA GLY A 316 -10.18 -7.06 -11.57
C GLY A 316 -11.10 -7.56 -12.69
N TYR A 317 -11.22 -6.79 -13.77
CA TYR A 317 -12.03 -7.16 -14.93
C TYR A 317 -11.57 -8.45 -15.62
N VAL A 318 -10.27 -8.64 -15.80
CA VAL A 318 -9.69 -9.88 -16.33
C VAL A 318 -9.97 -11.04 -15.38
N ALA A 319 -9.78 -10.83 -14.08
CA ALA A 319 -10.04 -11.84 -13.06
C ALA A 319 -11.50 -12.30 -13.02
N ASP A 320 -12.45 -11.40 -13.29
CA ASP A 320 -13.88 -11.76 -13.39
C ASP A 320 -14.18 -12.66 -14.60
N ARG A 321 -13.38 -12.57 -15.68
CA ARG A 321 -13.58 -13.37 -16.90
C ARG A 321 -12.86 -14.72 -16.88
N VAL A 322 -11.58 -14.74 -16.43
CA VAL A 322 -10.74 -15.94 -16.49
C VAL A 322 -10.55 -16.62 -15.12
N THR A 323 -11.08 -16.05 -14.04
CA THR A 323 -10.89 -16.28 -12.62
C THR A 323 -9.63 -15.61 -12.05
N GLY A 324 -9.74 -15.06 -10.83
CA GLY A 324 -8.59 -14.42 -10.15
C GLY A 324 -7.42 -15.39 -9.94
N VAL A 325 -7.69 -16.68 -9.76
CA VAL A 325 -6.65 -17.71 -9.59
C VAL A 325 -5.79 -17.84 -10.85
N ARG A 326 -6.39 -17.94 -12.03
CA ARG A 326 -5.65 -18.08 -13.30
C ARG A 326 -4.88 -16.80 -13.63
N ALA A 327 -5.53 -15.64 -13.46
CA ALA A 327 -4.89 -14.36 -13.67
C ALA A 327 -3.65 -14.20 -12.78
N LEU A 328 -3.76 -14.49 -11.48
CA LEU A 328 -2.66 -14.37 -10.52
C LEU A 328 -1.52 -15.36 -10.79
N LEU A 329 -1.81 -16.59 -11.25
CA LEU A 329 -0.74 -17.52 -11.63
C LEU A 329 0.11 -16.95 -12.78
N VAL A 330 -0.51 -16.38 -13.81
CA VAL A 330 0.24 -15.76 -14.93
C VAL A 330 1.02 -14.54 -14.44
N LEU A 331 0.41 -13.68 -13.64
CA LEU A 331 1.03 -12.45 -13.17
C LEU A 331 2.18 -12.70 -12.19
N LEU A 332 2.04 -13.65 -11.25
CA LEU A 332 3.13 -14.03 -10.33
C LEU A 332 4.31 -14.67 -11.10
N ALA A 333 4.04 -15.47 -12.13
CA ALA A 333 5.09 -15.98 -13.00
C ALA A 333 5.79 -14.86 -13.77
N ALA A 334 5.04 -13.88 -14.31
CA ALA A 334 5.61 -12.73 -15.00
C ALA A 334 6.47 -11.87 -14.07
N ILE A 335 6.03 -11.64 -12.83
CA ILE A 335 6.80 -10.94 -11.80
C ILE A 335 8.10 -11.69 -11.50
N ALA A 336 8.03 -13.00 -11.24
CA ALA A 336 9.21 -13.80 -10.96
C ALA A 336 10.22 -13.78 -12.12
N ILE A 337 9.73 -13.94 -13.36
CA ILE A 337 10.57 -13.90 -14.57
C ILE A 337 11.23 -12.52 -14.74
N GLY A 338 10.47 -11.43 -14.54
CA GLY A 338 11.00 -10.06 -14.63
C GLY A 338 12.08 -9.79 -13.58
N ASP A 339 11.85 -10.21 -12.34
CA ASP A 339 12.83 -10.05 -11.26
C ASP A 339 14.10 -10.88 -11.50
N PHE A 340 13.98 -12.15 -11.93
CA PHE A 340 15.13 -12.96 -12.27
C PHE A 340 15.87 -12.47 -13.51
N ALA A 341 15.14 -11.99 -14.53
CA ALA A 341 15.75 -11.39 -15.71
C ALA A 341 16.59 -10.15 -15.32
N PHE A 342 16.04 -9.29 -14.44
CA PHE A 342 16.78 -8.15 -13.92
C PHE A 342 18.00 -8.58 -13.10
N ALA A 343 17.85 -9.59 -12.23
CA ALA A 343 18.92 -10.11 -11.38
C ALA A 343 20.08 -10.73 -12.18
N ILE A 344 19.78 -11.51 -13.21
CA ILE A 344 20.79 -12.25 -14.00
C ILE A 344 21.47 -11.34 -15.00
N TRP A 345 20.71 -10.52 -15.70
CA TRP A 345 21.22 -9.73 -16.81
C TRP A 345 21.75 -8.37 -16.39
N MET A 346 21.23 -7.76 -15.31
CA MET A 346 21.53 -6.36 -14.92
C MET A 346 21.48 -5.45 -16.16
N PRO A 347 20.30 -5.27 -16.78
CA PRO A 347 20.17 -4.73 -18.13
C PRO A 347 20.65 -3.27 -18.21
N PRO A 348 21.03 -2.77 -19.40
CA PRO A 348 21.25 -1.34 -19.63
C PRO A 348 19.94 -0.56 -19.42
N VAL A 349 20.01 0.77 -19.33
CA VAL A 349 18.89 1.65 -18.96
C VAL A 349 17.57 1.29 -19.67
N ALA A 350 17.60 1.17 -21.00
CA ALA A 350 16.39 0.87 -21.78
C ALA A 350 15.78 -0.49 -21.44
N GLY A 351 16.61 -1.53 -21.31
CA GLY A 351 16.17 -2.86 -20.91
C GLY A 351 15.65 -2.89 -19.48
N GLY A 352 16.33 -2.19 -18.55
CA GLY A 352 15.90 -2.07 -17.16
C GLY A 352 14.55 -1.37 -17.03
N LEU A 353 14.36 -0.26 -17.74
CA LEU A 353 13.07 0.44 -17.78
C LEU A 353 11.96 -0.42 -18.38
N ALA A 354 12.25 -1.17 -19.46
CA ALA A 354 11.26 -2.08 -20.05
C ALA A 354 10.82 -3.18 -19.08
N ILE A 355 11.75 -3.78 -18.33
CA ILE A 355 11.41 -4.77 -17.30
C ILE A 355 10.62 -4.12 -16.18
N LEU A 356 11.03 -2.95 -15.68
CA LEU A 356 10.29 -2.23 -14.64
C LEU A 356 8.86 -1.87 -15.08
N ILE A 357 8.66 -1.43 -16.32
CA ILE A 357 7.31 -1.20 -16.89
C ILE A 357 6.48 -2.49 -16.83
N GLY A 358 7.05 -3.61 -17.28
CA GLY A 358 6.39 -4.92 -17.21
C GLY A 358 6.02 -5.33 -15.78
N LEU A 359 6.94 -5.14 -14.83
CA LEU A 359 6.71 -5.42 -13.41
C LEU A 359 5.59 -4.55 -12.83
N TYR A 360 5.58 -3.24 -13.09
CA TYR A 360 4.52 -2.34 -12.59
C TYR A 360 3.15 -2.66 -13.16
N ILE A 361 3.08 -3.04 -14.45
CA ILE A 361 1.84 -3.54 -15.06
C ILE A 361 1.40 -4.83 -14.37
N ALA A 362 2.31 -5.79 -14.15
CA ALA A 362 1.99 -7.03 -13.48
C ALA A 362 1.56 -6.84 -12.01
N PHE A 363 2.21 -5.93 -11.28
CA PHE A 363 1.81 -5.54 -9.93
C PHE A 363 0.40 -4.93 -9.92
N GLY A 364 0.11 -3.98 -10.81
CA GLY A 364 -1.19 -3.33 -10.88
C GLY A 364 -2.31 -4.29 -11.21
N LEU A 365 -2.15 -5.12 -12.25
CA LEU A 365 -3.11 -6.17 -12.61
C LEU A 365 -3.30 -7.17 -11.47
N GLY A 366 -2.21 -7.58 -10.80
CA GLY A 366 -2.22 -8.49 -9.66
C GLY A 366 -3.00 -7.94 -8.46
N ASN A 367 -2.86 -6.65 -8.21
CA ASN A 367 -3.63 -5.95 -7.15
C ASN A 367 -5.14 -6.07 -7.38
N GLY A 368 -5.60 -5.80 -8.60
CA GLY A 368 -7.01 -5.93 -8.97
C GLY A 368 -7.49 -7.37 -8.87
N SER A 369 -6.72 -8.32 -9.39
CA SER A 369 -7.06 -9.74 -9.38
C SER A 369 -7.13 -10.35 -7.98
N THR A 370 -6.31 -9.88 -7.04
CA THR A 370 -6.31 -10.36 -5.64
C THR A 370 -7.62 -9.97 -4.94
N PHE A 371 -8.07 -8.73 -5.09
CA PHE A 371 -9.31 -8.27 -4.45
C PHE A 371 -10.58 -8.85 -5.09
N GLN A 372 -10.52 -9.42 -6.27
CA GLN A 372 -11.60 -10.22 -6.83
C GLN A 372 -11.85 -11.50 -6.01
N LEU A 373 -10.78 -12.13 -5.49
CA LEU A 373 -10.90 -13.39 -4.73
C LEU A 373 -11.42 -13.20 -3.30
N VAL A 374 -11.10 -12.10 -2.63
CA VAL A 374 -11.41 -11.87 -1.20
C VAL A 374 -12.91 -12.00 -0.89
N PRO A 375 -13.84 -11.32 -1.59
CA PRO A 375 -15.27 -11.45 -1.32
C PRO A 375 -15.84 -12.84 -1.61
N HIS A 376 -15.24 -13.57 -2.57
CA HIS A 376 -15.71 -14.92 -2.91
C HIS A 376 -15.42 -15.93 -1.81
N ARG A 377 -14.24 -15.85 -1.20
CA ARG A 377 -13.80 -16.80 -0.17
C ARG A 377 -14.32 -16.45 1.21
N TRP A 378 -14.38 -15.16 1.57
CA TRP A 378 -14.74 -14.70 2.93
C TRP A 378 -16.00 -13.83 2.91
N LYS A 379 -17.11 -14.42 2.50
CA LYS A 379 -18.42 -13.76 2.53
C LYS A 379 -18.74 -13.27 3.95
N GLY A 380 -19.17 -12.03 4.09
CA GLY A 380 -19.47 -11.40 5.39
C GLY A 380 -18.27 -10.96 6.24
N LYS A 381 -17.02 -11.29 5.84
CA LYS A 381 -15.79 -10.86 6.52
C LYS A 381 -14.88 -10.05 5.60
N THR A 382 -15.37 -9.59 4.45
CA THR A 382 -14.58 -8.93 3.41
C THR A 382 -13.82 -7.71 3.93
N GLY A 383 -14.44 -6.86 4.73
CA GLY A 383 -13.79 -5.67 5.29
C GLY A 383 -12.62 -6.01 6.21
N LEU A 384 -12.80 -7.01 7.09
CA LEU A 384 -11.75 -7.50 7.98
C LEU A 384 -10.57 -8.05 7.20
N LEU A 385 -10.85 -8.91 6.21
CA LEU A 385 -9.81 -9.51 5.36
C LEU A 385 -9.10 -8.47 4.51
N SER A 386 -9.81 -7.50 3.93
CA SER A 386 -9.20 -6.42 3.15
C SER A 386 -8.21 -5.61 3.98
N GLY A 387 -8.51 -5.38 5.27
CA GLY A 387 -7.59 -4.73 6.20
C GLY A 387 -6.32 -5.55 6.44
N ILE A 388 -6.47 -6.85 6.77
CA ILE A 388 -5.35 -7.77 7.04
C ILE A 388 -4.49 -7.99 5.78
N VAL A 389 -5.12 -8.27 4.64
CA VAL A 389 -4.46 -8.46 3.34
C VAL A 389 -3.74 -7.16 2.93
N GLY A 390 -4.39 -6.00 3.13
CA GLY A 390 -3.78 -4.71 2.89
C GLY A 390 -2.56 -4.43 3.77
N ALA A 391 -2.58 -4.85 5.04
CA ALA A 391 -1.42 -4.77 5.94
C ALA A 391 -0.27 -5.67 5.47
N ALA A 392 -0.57 -6.91 5.06
CA ALA A 392 0.42 -7.82 4.50
C ALA A 392 1.10 -7.26 3.24
N GLY A 393 0.32 -6.62 2.36
CA GLY A 393 0.88 -5.92 1.20
C GLY A 393 1.87 -4.81 1.59
N GLY A 394 1.57 -4.04 2.63
CA GLY A 394 2.52 -3.05 3.16
C GLY A 394 3.76 -3.69 3.78
N ILE A 395 3.64 -4.84 4.44
CA ILE A 395 4.81 -5.60 4.94
C ILE A 395 5.71 -6.04 3.77
N GLY A 396 5.13 -6.58 2.69
CA GLY A 396 5.88 -6.89 1.46
C GLY A 396 6.57 -5.66 0.88
N GLY A 397 5.87 -4.52 0.87
CA GLY A 397 6.41 -3.24 0.41
C GLY A 397 7.54 -2.69 1.27
N PHE A 398 7.59 -3.01 2.55
CA PHE A 398 8.73 -2.70 3.42
C PHE A 398 9.97 -3.54 3.05
N TYR A 399 9.78 -4.83 2.86
CA TYR A 399 10.93 -5.72 2.61
C TYR A 399 11.66 -5.40 1.32
N LEU A 400 10.97 -4.94 0.27
CA LEU A 400 11.60 -4.69 -1.03
C LEU A 400 12.72 -3.63 -0.94
N PRO A 401 12.49 -2.36 -0.51
CA PRO A 401 13.55 -1.36 -0.39
C PRO A 401 14.66 -1.78 0.60
N VAL A 402 14.29 -2.45 1.70
CA VAL A 402 15.26 -2.94 2.69
C VAL A 402 16.19 -3.98 2.07
N ILE A 403 15.65 -4.97 1.37
CA ILE A 403 16.44 -6.02 0.72
C ILE A 403 17.31 -5.42 -0.38
N MET A 404 16.80 -4.48 -1.18
CA MET A 404 17.56 -3.76 -2.20
C MET A 404 18.73 -2.98 -1.59
N GLY A 405 18.49 -2.24 -0.50
CA GLY A 405 19.54 -1.50 0.20
C GLY A 405 20.61 -2.40 0.81
N ILE A 406 20.19 -3.50 1.47
CA ILE A 406 21.11 -4.50 2.04
C ILE A 406 21.92 -5.19 0.94
N ALA A 407 21.30 -5.57 -0.17
CA ALA A 407 21.97 -6.20 -1.30
C ALA A 407 23.06 -5.26 -1.87
N LYS A 408 22.69 -4.00 -2.14
CA LYS A 408 23.62 -2.99 -2.64
C LYS A 408 24.81 -2.77 -1.71
N GLU A 409 24.57 -2.67 -0.40
CA GLU A 409 25.62 -2.48 0.59
C GLU A 409 26.54 -3.71 0.73
N SER A 410 25.97 -4.93 0.68
CA SER A 410 26.72 -6.16 0.92
C SER A 410 27.50 -6.66 -0.29
N THR A 411 27.00 -6.43 -1.51
CA THR A 411 27.53 -7.01 -2.75
C THR A 411 27.97 -5.96 -3.78
N GLY A 412 27.70 -4.69 -3.51
CA GLY A 412 27.89 -3.60 -4.50
C GLY A 412 26.86 -3.63 -5.64
N SER A 413 25.92 -4.60 -5.67
CA SER A 413 24.98 -4.84 -6.75
C SER A 413 23.55 -4.98 -6.24
N TYR A 414 22.57 -4.79 -7.11
CA TYR A 414 21.14 -5.03 -6.85
C TYR A 414 20.68 -6.46 -7.20
N GLN A 415 21.56 -7.29 -7.77
CA GLN A 415 21.23 -8.64 -8.24
C GLN A 415 20.56 -9.49 -7.17
N MET A 416 21.15 -9.54 -5.95
CA MET A 416 20.57 -10.30 -4.84
C MET A 416 19.21 -9.77 -4.38
N GLY A 417 18.98 -8.45 -4.50
CA GLY A 417 17.70 -7.85 -4.17
C GLY A 417 16.58 -8.34 -5.09
N PHE A 418 16.80 -8.23 -6.40
CA PHE A 418 15.86 -8.73 -7.40
C PHE A 418 15.71 -10.25 -7.33
N ALA A 419 16.80 -11.00 -7.19
CA ALA A 419 16.74 -12.46 -7.04
C ALA A 419 15.90 -12.89 -5.83
N THR A 420 16.06 -12.22 -4.69
CA THR A 420 15.28 -12.51 -3.48
C THR A 420 13.78 -12.25 -3.71
N PHE A 421 13.44 -11.13 -4.37
CA PHE A 421 12.04 -10.84 -4.66
C PHE A 421 11.45 -11.81 -5.68
N GLY A 422 12.23 -12.21 -6.71
CA GLY A 422 11.88 -13.27 -7.65
C GLY A 422 11.62 -14.62 -7.00
N VAL A 423 12.43 -15.01 -5.99
CA VAL A 423 12.20 -16.22 -5.18
C VAL A 423 10.88 -16.10 -4.41
N LEU A 424 10.61 -14.97 -3.75
CA LEU A 424 9.36 -14.75 -3.03
C LEU A 424 8.13 -14.81 -3.96
N ALA A 425 8.23 -14.22 -5.16
CA ALA A 425 7.19 -14.32 -6.20
C ALA A 425 6.98 -15.77 -6.66
N THR A 426 8.06 -16.53 -6.82
CA THR A 426 8.00 -17.97 -7.13
C THR A 426 7.35 -18.77 -6.00
N CYS A 427 7.65 -18.47 -4.74
CA CYS A 427 6.98 -19.08 -3.58
C CYS A 427 5.47 -18.77 -3.57
N ALA A 428 5.08 -17.53 -3.86
CA ALA A 428 3.67 -17.15 -3.96
C ALA A 428 2.97 -17.87 -5.12
N PHE A 429 3.62 -17.96 -6.27
CA PHE A 429 3.14 -18.76 -7.40
C PHE A 429 2.94 -20.23 -7.02
N GLY A 430 3.95 -20.86 -6.40
CA GLY A 430 3.91 -22.26 -5.97
C GLY A 430 2.79 -22.53 -4.95
N ALA A 431 2.63 -21.64 -3.97
CA ALA A 431 1.56 -21.74 -2.97
C ALA A 431 0.16 -21.67 -3.63
N LEU A 432 -0.04 -20.71 -4.54
CA LEU A 432 -1.29 -20.60 -5.29
C LEU A 432 -1.52 -21.79 -6.22
N PHE A 433 -0.46 -22.26 -6.90
CA PHE A 433 -0.53 -23.41 -7.79
C PHE A 433 -0.95 -24.69 -7.05
N MET A 434 -0.43 -24.93 -5.85
CA MET A 434 -0.82 -26.06 -5.00
C MET A 434 -2.29 -25.97 -4.58
N LEU A 435 -2.81 -24.78 -4.31
CA LEU A 435 -4.20 -24.56 -3.88
C LEU A 435 -5.19 -24.34 -5.04
N ARG A 436 -4.72 -24.24 -6.28
CA ARG A 436 -5.55 -23.85 -7.43
C ARG A 436 -6.83 -24.68 -7.58
N GLY A 437 -6.76 -25.99 -7.38
CA GLY A 437 -7.93 -26.88 -7.51
C GLY A 437 -9.03 -26.59 -6.49
N GLN A 438 -8.66 -26.29 -5.25
CA GLN A 438 -9.59 -25.90 -4.20
C GLN A 438 -10.16 -24.49 -4.46
N TRP A 439 -9.31 -23.54 -4.85
CA TRP A 439 -9.69 -22.15 -5.05
C TRP A 439 -10.55 -21.96 -6.31
N LEU A 440 -10.32 -22.71 -7.38
CA LEU A 440 -11.18 -22.72 -8.56
C LEU A 440 -12.58 -23.25 -8.25
N ARG A 441 -12.72 -24.26 -7.39
CA ARG A 441 -14.04 -24.80 -7.01
C ARG A 441 -14.93 -23.75 -6.35
N TRP A 442 -14.46 -23.08 -5.29
CA TRP A 442 -15.29 -22.11 -4.62
C TRP A 442 -15.47 -20.79 -5.42
N SER A 443 -14.55 -20.42 -6.30
CA SER A 443 -14.71 -19.27 -7.19
C SER A 443 -15.72 -19.54 -8.31
N SER A 444 -15.78 -20.79 -8.88
CA SER A 444 -16.75 -21.18 -9.89
C SER A 444 -18.18 -21.34 -9.33
N THR A 445 -18.32 -21.89 -8.11
CA THR A 445 -19.62 -22.01 -7.44
C THR A 445 -20.24 -20.63 -7.16
N ALA A 446 -19.41 -19.62 -6.85
CA ALA A 446 -19.87 -18.24 -6.68
C ALA A 446 -20.30 -17.58 -8.00
N ALA A 447 -19.69 -17.91 -9.13
CA ALA A 447 -20.10 -17.46 -10.45
C ALA A 447 -21.45 -18.08 -10.84
N GLN A 448 -21.61 -19.38 -10.67
CA GLN A 448 -22.86 -20.10 -10.95
C GLN A 448 -24.04 -19.61 -10.10
N SER A 449 -23.81 -19.23 -8.84
CA SER A 449 -24.87 -18.64 -8.00
C SER A 449 -25.28 -17.25 -8.44
N ARG A 450 -24.39 -16.48 -9.06
CA ARG A 450 -24.74 -15.16 -9.66
C ARG A 450 -25.57 -15.33 -10.92
N ASP A 451 -25.21 -16.27 -11.78
CA ASP A 451 -25.97 -16.55 -13.02
C ASP A 451 -27.35 -17.13 -12.70
N ALA A 452 -27.48 -18.00 -11.70
CA ALA A 452 -28.77 -18.53 -11.24
C ALA A 452 -29.69 -17.44 -10.65
N VAL A 453 -29.14 -16.48 -9.89
CA VAL A 453 -29.91 -15.33 -9.37
C VAL A 453 -30.28 -14.35 -10.51
N ALA A 454 -29.43 -14.18 -11.50
CA ALA A 454 -29.72 -13.33 -12.66
C ALA A 454 -30.83 -13.92 -13.53
N ILE A 455 -30.81 -15.25 -13.74
CA ILE A 455 -31.83 -16.00 -14.51
C ILE A 455 -33.17 -16.08 -13.74
N GLY A 456 -33.11 -16.35 -12.43
CA GLY A 456 -34.34 -16.39 -11.58
C GLY A 456 -34.99 -15.01 -11.42
N GLY A 457 -34.21 -13.91 -11.44
CA GLY A 457 -34.76 -12.55 -11.44
C GLY A 457 -35.38 -12.13 -12.77
N ALA A 458 -34.98 -12.72 -13.88
CA ALA A 458 -35.57 -12.49 -15.19
C ALA A 458 -36.93 -13.18 -15.35
N HIS A 459 -37.10 -14.40 -14.78
CA HIS A 459 -38.39 -15.11 -14.77
C HIS A 459 -39.43 -14.63 -13.75
N ALA A 460 -39.03 -13.78 -12.81
CA ALA A 460 -39.95 -13.16 -11.86
C ALA A 460 -40.52 -11.81 -12.35
N MET A 461 -40.14 -11.35 -13.56
CA MET A 461 -40.60 -10.12 -14.18
C MET A 461 -41.45 -10.38 -15.47
N GLU A 462 -41.70 -11.65 -15.83
CA GLU A 462 -42.75 -12.06 -16.77
C GLU A 462 -44.02 -12.52 -15.99
#